data_8d324d9ecfc97f009d85a86858f51ca5
#
_entry.id   8d324d9ecfc97f009d85a86858f51ca5
#
_cell.length_a   1.000
_cell.length_b   1.000
_cell.length_c   1.000
_cell.angle_alpha   90.00
_cell.angle_beta   90.00
_cell.angle_gamma   90.00
#
_symmetry.space_group_name_H-M   'P 1'
#
loop_
_entity.id
_entity.type
_entity.pdbx_description
1 polymer ?
#
loop_
_entity_poly.entity_id
_entity_poly.type
_entity_poly.pdbx_seq_one_letter_code
_entity_poly.pdbx_strand_id
1 'polypeptide(L)'
;ATDQERRGLAECRFWRMMAPWTQENPIFMHVRESSNQAVKQAIDQCAAVGFEMVIMTFGSGFQIENDSVSYLQRMKALNSYAADKGIAIGGYSLLASRGAKPKDAAISHHTGYPAKTREEGSRFGLSPCIASDWGSDYFKRLKNFFHTTGMNVFENDGSYPGDPCSSTVHSGHKGYLDSQWKQWNRISSFYQ
;
A
#
# COMPACT_ATOMS: atom_id res chain seq x y z
N ALA A 1 2.16 18.31 33.90
CA ALA A 1 1.53 17.73 32.69
C ALA A 1 0.11 18.22 32.59
N THR A 2 -0.29 18.73 31.45
CA THR A 2 -1.68 19.09 31.13
C THR A 2 -2.55 17.85 31.00
N ASP A 3 -3.89 17.99 31.07
CA ASP A 3 -4.79 16.86 30.85
C ASP A 3 -4.64 16.25 29.44
N GLN A 4 -4.29 17.10 28.46
CA GLN A 4 -4.02 16.65 27.09
C GLN A 4 -2.76 15.79 27.00
N GLU A 5 -1.69 16.16 27.70
CA GLU A 5 -0.45 15.35 27.77
C GLU A 5 -0.70 14.02 28.49
N ARG A 6 -1.45 14.02 29.58
CA ARG A 6 -1.82 12.78 30.29
C ARG A 6 -2.64 11.85 29.43
N ARG A 7 -3.59 12.41 28.67
CA ARG A 7 -4.40 11.65 27.72
C ARG A 7 -3.53 11.03 26.63
N GLY A 8 -2.64 11.81 26.01
CA GLY A 8 -1.71 11.30 24.99
C GLY A 8 -0.82 10.17 25.52
N LEU A 9 -0.28 10.32 26.74
CA LEU A 9 0.51 9.27 27.38
C LEU A 9 -0.32 8.00 27.66
N ALA A 10 -1.57 8.15 28.06
CA ALA A 10 -2.46 7.01 28.32
C ALA A 10 -2.80 6.30 27.01
N GLU A 11 -3.07 7.03 25.92
CA GLU A 11 -3.31 6.47 24.59
C GLU A 11 -2.07 5.71 24.07
N CYS A 12 -0.88 6.28 24.17
CA CYS A 12 0.37 5.62 23.80
C CYS A 12 0.59 4.31 24.58
N ARG A 13 0.36 4.33 25.90
CA ARG A 13 0.48 3.14 26.75
C ARG A 13 -0.55 2.07 26.38
N PHE A 14 -1.78 2.47 26.11
CA PHE A 14 -2.83 1.57 25.67
C PHE A 14 -2.47 0.87 24.37
N TRP A 15 -2.02 1.63 23.36
CA TRP A 15 -1.61 1.06 22.07
C TRP A 15 -0.40 0.14 22.19
N ARG A 16 0.58 0.48 23.02
CA ARG A 16 1.72 -0.43 23.29
C ARG A 16 1.30 -1.74 23.93
N MET A 17 0.26 -1.73 24.74
CA MET A 17 -0.28 -2.95 25.35
C MET A 17 -1.11 -3.77 24.37
N MET A 18 -1.97 -3.11 23.57
CA MET A 18 -2.90 -3.79 22.66
C MET A 18 -2.27 -4.18 21.32
N ALA A 19 -1.30 -3.43 20.85
CA ALA A 19 -0.66 -3.61 19.57
C ALA A 19 0.86 -3.33 19.65
N PRO A 20 1.61 -4.16 20.41
CA PRO A 20 3.04 -3.92 20.66
C PRO A 20 3.91 -3.96 19.42
N TRP A 21 3.36 -4.44 18.31
CA TRP A 21 4.00 -4.46 16.99
C TRP A 21 3.85 -3.14 16.21
N THR A 22 3.02 -2.19 16.67
CA THR A 22 2.91 -0.87 16.06
C THR A 22 4.08 0.00 16.51
N GLN A 23 4.70 0.68 15.55
CA GLN A 23 5.73 1.68 15.86
C GLN A 23 5.07 3.01 16.26
N GLU A 24 5.75 3.77 17.11
CA GLU A 24 5.43 5.19 17.29
C GLU A 24 5.67 5.90 15.96
N ASN A 25 4.92 6.98 15.71
CA ASN A 25 4.99 7.70 14.43
C ASN A 25 6.43 8.00 14.02
N PRO A 26 6.97 7.31 13.01
CA PRO A 26 8.31 7.60 12.53
C PRO A 26 8.36 8.97 11.85
N ILE A 27 9.48 9.66 11.95
CA ILE A 27 9.72 10.87 11.18
C ILE A 27 10.20 10.44 9.80
N PHE A 28 9.47 10.81 8.76
CA PHE A 28 9.76 10.36 7.41
C PHE A 28 9.77 11.50 6.38
N MET A 29 10.41 11.24 5.25
CA MET A 29 10.45 12.12 4.09
C MET A 29 9.76 11.45 2.89
N HIS A 30 8.81 12.14 2.27
CA HIS A 30 8.27 11.78 0.98
C HIS A 30 9.18 12.27 -0.15
N VAL A 31 9.50 11.39 -1.10
CA VAL A 31 10.29 11.71 -2.31
C VAL A 31 9.42 11.55 -3.54
N ARG A 32 9.35 12.59 -4.36
CA ARG A 32 8.52 12.64 -5.57
C ARG A 32 9.23 12.16 -6.83
N GLU A 33 10.40 11.58 -6.68
CA GLU A 33 11.20 11.02 -7.78
C GLU A 33 11.85 9.72 -7.32
N SER A 34 11.74 8.66 -8.12
CA SER A 34 12.30 7.35 -7.77
C SER A 34 13.63 7.05 -8.46
N SER A 35 14.32 8.07 -9.01
CA SER A 35 15.67 7.89 -9.55
C SER A 35 16.66 7.54 -8.43
N ASN A 36 17.73 6.80 -8.78
CA ASN A 36 18.75 6.43 -7.80
C ASN A 36 19.37 7.66 -7.13
N GLN A 37 19.57 8.72 -7.88
CA GLN A 37 20.18 9.96 -7.37
C GLN A 37 19.27 10.63 -6.35
N ALA A 38 18.01 10.88 -6.70
CA ALA A 38 17.06 11.56 -5.82
C ALA A 38 16.81 10.77 -4.53
N VAL A 39 16.64 9.43 -4.64
CA VAL A 39 16.39 8.59 -3.47
C VAL A 39 17.63 8.54 -2.56
N LYS A 40 18.84 8.40 -3.08
CA LYS A 40 20.07 8.42 -2.27
C LYS A 40 20.27 9.76 -1.58
N GLN A 41 20.02 10.87 -2.28
CA GLN A 41 20.08 12.20 -1.70
C GLN A 41 19.11 12.37 -0.53
N ALA A 42 17.88 11.88 -0.68
CA ALA A 42 16.87 11.91 0.39
C ALA A 42 17.30 11.06 1.59
N ILE A 43 17.86 9.86 1.36
CA ILE A 43 18.40 9.00 2.40
C ILE A 43 19.52 9.72 3.17
N ASP A 44 20.45 10.38 2.45
CA ASP A 44 21.55 11.12 3.07
C ASP A 44 21.05 12.29 3.92
N GLN A 45 20.06 13.03 3.40
CA GLN A 45 19.43 14.12 4.13
C GLN A 45 18.70 13.61 5.38
N CYS A 46 17.93 12.54 5.27
CA CYS A 46 17.23 11.92 6.40
C CYS A 46 18.21 11.48 7.49
N ALA A 47 19.28 10.80 7.11
CA ALA A 47 20.31 10.37 8.04
C ALA A 47 21.01 11.56 8.75
N ALA A 48 21.24 12.64 8.02
CA ALA A 48 21.92 13.83 8.58
C ALA A 48 21.06 14.59 9.61
N VAL A 49 19.72 14.55 9.49
CA VAL A 49 18.80 15.30 10.36
C VAL A 49 18.03 14.43 11.35
N GLY A 50 18.29 13.13 11.39
CA GLY A 50 17.66 12.19 12.33
C GLY A 50 16.24 11.75 11.93
N PHE A 51 15.89 11.78 10.64
CA PHE A 51 14.70 11.12 10.15
C PHE A 51 14.91 9.61 10.10
N GLU A 52 13.83 8.86 10.17
CA GLU A 52 13.87 7.40 10.30
C GLU A 52 13.52 6.68 9.00
N MET A 53 12.84 7.37 8.05
CA MET A 53 12.24 6.71 6.91
C MET A 53 12.18 7.59 5.66
N VAL A 54 12.32 6.95 4.49
CA VAL A 54 12.09 7.55 3.16
C VAL A 54 10.99 6.79 2.42
N ILE A 55 9.99 7.51 1.93
CA ILE A 55 8.87 6.98 1.19
C ILE A 55 8.86 7.55 -0.23
N MET A 56 9.00 6.69 -1.23
CA MET A 56 8.78 7.06 -2.63
C MET A 56 7.26 7.16 -2.87
N THR A 57 6.74 8.40 -2.82
CA THR A 57 5.31 8.68 -2.77
C THR A 57 4.61 8.57 -4.13
N PHE A 58 3.32 8.81 -4.13
CA PHE A 58 2.50 8.88 -5.35
C PHE A 58 3.12 9.84 -6.38
N GLY A 59 3.16 9.39 -7.64
CA GLY A 59 3.72 10.17 -8.76
C GLY A 59 5.25 10.21 -8.83
N SER A 60 5.96 9.50 -7.93
CA SER A 60 7.43 9.41 -7.97
C SER A 60 7.98 8.53 -9.08
N GLY A 61 7.14 7.72 -9.72
CA GLY A 61 7.56 6.68 -10.64
C GLY A 61 7.95 5.36 -9.96
N PHE A 62 7.76 5.25 -8.64
CA PHE A 62 7.89 3.99 -7.92
C PHE A 62 6.79 3.01 -8.34
N GLN A 63 7.17 1.76 -8.58
CA GLN A 63 6.28 0.71 -9.09
C GLN A 63 6.47 -0.58 -8.31
N ILE A 64 5.80 -0.71 -7.18
CA ILE A 64 5.91 -1.89 -6.30
C ILE A 64 5.50 -3.20 -6.98
N GLU A 65 4.68 -3.13 -8.03
CA GLU A 65 4.21 -4.29 -8.80
C GLU A 65 5.13 -4.68 -9.95
N ASN A 66 6.23 -3.94 -10.16
CA ASN A 66 7.20 -4.25 -11.21
C ASN A 66 8.11 -5.38 -10.76
N ASP A 67 7.93 -6.54 -11.39
CA ASP A 67 8.65 -7.79 -11.09
C ASP A 67 9.85 -8.04 -12.02
N SER A 68 10.24 -7.06 -12.88
CA SER A 68 11.42 -7.21 -13.69
C SER A 68 12.69 -7.31 -12.84
N VAL A 69 13.58 -8.21 -13.22
CA VAL A 69 14.82 -8.49 -12.49
C VAL A 69 15.65 -7.23 -12.28
N SER A 70 15.78 -6.41 -13.30
CA SER A 70 16.56 -5.16 -13.23
C SER A 70 15.96 -4.15 -12.23
N TYR A 71 14.62 -4.04 -12.20
CA TYR A 71 13.94 -3.17 -11.27
C TYR A 71 14.11 -3.65 -9.81
N LEU A 72 13.90 -4.93 -9.57
CA LEU A 72 14.06 -5.52 -8.24
C LEU A 72 15.50 -5.40 -7.73
N GLN A 73 16.50 -5.63 -8.59
CA GLN A 73 17.90 -5.43 -8.24
C GLN A 73 18.21 -3.97 -7.90
N ARG A 74 17.67 -3.03 -8.66
CA ARG A 74 17.80 -1.59 -8.37
C ARG A 74 17.20 -1.22 -7.02
N MET A 75 15.99 -1.70 -6.72
CA MET A 75 15.33 -1.46 -5.44
C MET A 75 16.09 -2.09 -4.28
N LYS A 76 16.61 -3.30 -4.47
CA LYS A 76 17.46 -3.97 -3.48
C LYS A 76 18.73 -3.17 -3.17
N ALA A 77 19.40 -2.64 -4.19
CA ALA A 77 20.59 -1.81 -4.01
C ALA A 77 20.28 -0.50 -3.25
N LEU A 78 19.14 0.13 -3.52
CA LEU A 78 18.69 1.29 -2.76
C LEU A 78 18.36 0.95 -1.31
N ASN A 79 17.74 -0.21 -1.07
CA ASN A 79 17.47 -0.68 0.29
C ASN A 79 18.75 -0.93 1.08
N SER A 80 19.75 -1.58 0.47
CA SER A 80 21.06 -1.79 1.12
C SER A 80 21.71 -0.44 1.48
N TYR A 81 21.69 0.52 0.58
CA TYR A 81 22.24 1.85 0.82
C TYR A 81 21.52 2.58 1.98
N ALA A 82 20.20 2.44 2.07
CA ALA A 82 19.42 3.02 3.17
C ALA A 82 19.70 2.32 4.50
N ALA A 83 19.75 0.97 4.49
CA ALA A 83 20.02 0.17 5.68
C ALA A 83 21.40 0.47 6.29
N ASP A 84 22.44 0.68 5.46
CA ASP A 84 23.77 1.08 5.91
C ASP A 84 23.78 2.42 6.68
N LYS A 85 22.74 3.24 6.50
CA LYS A 85 22.54 4.53 7.18
C LYS A 85 21.46 4.49 8.27
N GLY A 86 20.88 3.32 8.54
CA GLY A 86 19.80 3.16 9.51
C GLY A 86 18.46 3.74 9.07
N ILE A 87 18.25 3.95 7.77
CA ILE A 87 17.02 4.53 7.21
C ILE A 87 16.14 3.42 6.64
N ALA A 88 14.89 3.35 7.07
CA ALA A 88 13.86 2.50 6.46
C ALA A 88 13.41 3.10 5.11
N ILE A 89 13.16 2.25 4.11
CA ILE A 89 12.77 2.71 2.78
C ILE A 89 11.68 1.85 2.16
N GLY A 90 10.85 2.48 1.38
CA GLY A 90 9.82 1.82 0.58
C GLY A 90 9.00 2.81 -0.22
N GLY A 91 7.74 2.50 -0.45
CA GLY A 91 6.96 3.42 -1.26
C GLY A 91 5.47 3.15 -1.29
N TYR A 92 4.84 3.99 -2.07
CA TYR A 92 3.40 4.12 -2.20
C TYR A 92 2.81 3.05 -3.12
N SER A 93 1.66 2.55 -2.75
CA SER A 93 0.78 1.79 -3.63
C SER A 93 -0.68 2.20 -3.42
N LEU A 94 -1.42 2.24 -4.51
CA LEU A 94 -2.86 2.51 -4.52
C LEU A 94 -3.60 1.19 -4.73
N LEU A 95 -4.27 0.69 -3.70
CA LEU A 95 -4.91 -0.63 -3.75
C LEU A 95 -6.26 -0.60 -4.45
N ALA A 96 -7.20 0.20 -3.98
CA ALA A 96 -8.60 0.08 -4.41
C ALA A 96 -9.03 1.11 -5.46
N SER A 97 -8.47 2.31 -5.45
CA SER A 97 -8.88 3.42 -6.34
C SER A 97 -7.99 3.52 -7.58
N ARG A 98 -7.85 2.46 -8.34
CA ARG A 98 -6.99 2.36 -9.53
C ARG A 98 -7.71 1.67 -10.68
N GLY A 99 -7.21 1.84 -11.90
CA GLY A 99 -7.77 1.19 -13.06
C GLY A 99 -7.56 -0.33 -13.05
N ALA A 100 -8.60 -1.06 -13.38
CA ALA A 100 -8.56 -2.51 -13.59
C ALA A 100 -9.04 -2.88 -15.00
N LYS A 101 -8.72 -4.10 -15.44
CA LYS A 101 -9.33 -4.65 -16.65
C LYS A 101 -10.80 -4.96 -16.39
N PRO A 102 -11.68 -4.89 -17.40
CA PRO A 102 -13.12 -5.16 -17.21
C PRO A 102 -13.43 -6.48 -16.50
N LYS A 103 -12.67 -7.54 -16.78
CA LYS A 103 -12.85 -8.87 -16.17
C LYS A 103 -12.56 -8.91 -14.66
N ASP A 104 -11.75 -7.97 -14.17
CA ASP A 104 -11.31 -7.90 -12.78
C ASP A 104 -11.96 -6.74 -12.02
N ALA A 105 -12.77 -5.94 -12.73
CA ALA A 105 -13.43 -4.79 -12.14
C ALA A 105 -14.62 -5.20 -11.27
N ALA A 106 -14.89 -4.42 -10.24
CA ALA A 106 -16.11 -4.54 -9.46
C ALA A 106 -17.32 -4.26 -10.36
N ILE A 107 -18.34 -5.10 -10.28
CA ILE A 107 -19.59 -4.93 -11.03
C ILE A 107 -20.61 -4.21 -10.15
N SER A 108 -21.08 -3.07 -10.63
CA SER A 108 -22.11 -2.29 -9.94
C SER A 108 -23.42 -3.05 -9.85
N HIS A 109 -23.99 -3.12 -8.65
CA HIS A 109 -25.30 -3.73 -8.41
C HIS A 109 -26.44 -2.97 -9.12
N HIS A 110 -26.28 -1.67 -9.30
CA HIS A 110 -27.33 -0.83 -9.91
C HIS A 110 -27.34 -0.91 -11.43
N THR A 111 -26.16 -0.99 -12.04
CA THR A 111 -26.06 -0.93 -13.52
C THR A 111 -25.74 -2.26 -14.16
N GLY A 112 -25.21 -3.23 -13.41
CA GLY A 112 -24.74 -4.51 -13.95
C GLY A 112 -23.45 -4.41 -14.77
N TYR A 113 -22.81 -3.22 -14.81
CA TYR A 113 -21.57 -2.96 -15.54
C TYR A 113 -20.39 -2.71 -14.58
N PRO A 114 -19.15 -2.78 -15.09
CA PRO A 114 -17.98 -2.45 -14.30
C PRO A 114 -18.08 -1.07 -13.64
N ALA A 115 -17.89 -1.03 -12.33
CA ALA A 115 -17.93 0.19 -11.55
C ALA A 115 -16.69 1.05 -11.86
N LYS A 116 -16.91 2.35 -11.98
CA LYS A 116 -15.83 3.33 -12.01
C LYS A 116 -15.47 3.69 -10.57
N THR A 117 -14.20 3.89 -10.29
CA THR A 117 -13.76 4.36 -8.97
C THR A 117 -14.40 5.71 -8.68
N ARG A 118 -15.21 5.78 -7.61
CA ARG A 118 -16.04 6.93 -7.24
C ARG A 118 -16.89 7.45 -8.39
N GLU A 119 -18.14 7.11 -8.35
CA GLU A 119 -19.20 7.68 -9.20
C GLU A 119 -18.72 8.38 -10.48
N GLU A 120 -19.21 7.96 -11.59
CA GLU A 120 -19.03 8.49 -12.95
C GLU A 120 -17.95 9.58 -13.14
N GLY A 121 -16.73 9.20 -13.44
CA GLY A 121 -15.66 10.16 -13.77
C GLY A 121 -14.33 9.92 -13.08
N SER A 122 -14.09 8.72 -12.60
CA SER A 122 -12.84 8.35 -11.97
C SER A 122 -11.62 8.63 -12.85
N ARG A 123 -10.67 9.35 -12.28
CA ARG A 123 -9.34 9.58 -12.87
C ARG A 123 -8.55 8.30 -13.09
N PHE A 124 -8.95 7.21 -12.43
CA PHE A 124 -8.17 5.98 -12.34
C PHE A 124 -8.79 4.81 -13.14
N GLY A 125 -9.92 5.02 -13.79
CA GLY A 125 -10.58 3.99 -14.62
C GLY A 125 -11.53 3.09 -13.83
N LEU A 126 -11.61 1.81 -14.19
CA LEU A 126 -12.49 0.85 -13.56
C LEU A 126 -11.96 0.44 -12.19
N SER A 127 -12.84 0.37 -11.18
CA SER A 127 -12.49 -0.05 -9.84
C SER A 127 -12.15 -1.54 -9.80
N PRO A 128 -11.01 -1.96 -9.26
CA PRO A 128 -10.71 -3.39 -9.12
C PRO A 128 -11.59 -4.04 -8.06
N CYS A 129 -12.03 -5.26 -8.31
CA CYS A 129 -12.53 -6.15 -7.26
C CYS A 129 -11.32 -6.86 -6.63
N ILE A 130 -10.98 -6.53 -5.38
CA ILE A 130 -9.84 -7.11 -4.67
C ILE A 130 -10.02 -8.62 -4.45
N ALA A 131 -11.26 -9.11 -4.48
CA ALA A 131 -11.56 -10.53 -4.41
C ALA A 131 -11.55 -11.25 -5.78
N SER A 132 -11.20 -10.57 -6.87
CA SER A 132 -10.91 -11.19 -8.18
C SER A 132 -9.48 -11.74 -8.24
N ASP A 133 -9.14 -12.35 -9.38
CA ASP A 133 -7.77 -12.82 -9.65
C ASP A 133 -6.76 -11.69 -9.61
N TRP A 134 -7.15 -10.47 -10.01
CA TRP A 134 -6.31 -9.29 -9.91
C TRP A 134 -5.78 -9.08 -8.48
N GLY A 135 -6.64 -9.18 -7.46
CA GLY A 135 -6.20 -9.00 -6.07
C GLY A 135 -5.21 -10.07 -5.62
N SER A 136 -5.39 -11.32 -6.08
CA SER A 136 -4.45 -12.40 -5.82
C SER A 136 -3.09 -12.12 -6.43
N ASP A 137 -3.06 -11.69 -7.69
CA ASP A 137 -1.83 -11.34 -8.40
C ASP A 137 -1.14 -10.12 -7.78
N TYR A 138 -1.92 -9.10 -7.39
CA TYR A 138 -1.41 -7.91 -6.73
C TYR A 138 -0.65 -8.27 -5.44
N PHE A 139 -1.27 -8.97 -4.51
CA PHE A 139 -0.62 -9.33 -3.24
C PHE A 139 0.57 -10.29 -3.43
N LYS A 140 0.51 -11.18 -4.43
CA LYS A 140 1.65 -12.02 -4.78
C LYS A 140 2.85 -11.18 -5.24
N ARG A 141 2.63 -10.16 -6.06
CA ARG A 141 3.69 -9.23 -6.51
C ARG A 141 4.25 -8.41 -5.36
N LEU A 142 3.41 -7.91 -4.46
CA LEU A 142 3.86 -7.20 -3.28
C LEU A 142 4.75 -8.08 -2.39
N LYS A 143 4.32 -9.31 -2.09
CA LYS A 143 5.14 -10.26 -1.30
C LYS A 143 6.47 -10.54 -1.98
N ASN A 144 6.49 -10.77 -3.29
CA ASN A 144 7.71 -10.96 -4.04
C ASN A 144 8.63 -9.74 -4.00
N PHE A 145 8.05 -8.54 -4.14
CA PHE A 145 8.81 -7.29 -4.07
C PHE A 145 9.52 -7.13 -2.72
N PHE A 146 8.78 -7.20 -1.62
CA PHE A 146 9.35 -7.05 -0.28
C PHE A 146 10.38 -8.13 0.03
N HIS A 147 10.08 -9.38 -0.29
CA HIS A 147 11.00 -10.50 -0.08
C HIS A 147 12.30 -10.35 -0.88
N THR A 148 12.21 -9.90 -2.14
CA THR A 148 13.37 -9.81 -3.03
C THR A 148 14.22 -8.58 -2.74
N THR A 149 13.60 -7.44 -2.43
CA THR A 149 14.29 -6.17 -2.26
C THR A 149 14.76 -5.93 -0.82
N GLY A 150 14.09 -6.56 0.15
CA GLY A 150 14.30 -6.30 1.57
C GLY A 150 13.74 -4.96 2.05
N MET A 151 13.06 -4.19 1.18
CA MET A 151 12.37 -2.98 1.62
C MET A 151 11.32 -3.29 2.68
N ASN A 152 11.08 -2.38 3.60
CA ASN A 152 10.26 -2.60 4.79
C ASN A 152 9.21 -1.52 5.04
N VAL A 153 9.03 -0.59 4.10
CA VAL A 153 8.03 0.47 4.19
C VAL A 153 6.99 0.30 3.08
N PHE A 154 5.74 0.26 3.48
CA PHE A 154 4.60 0.19 2.58
C PHE A 154 3.58 1.28 2.91
N GLU A 155 3.54 2.32 2.09
CA GLU A 155 2.51 3.34 2.15
C GLU A 155 1.33 2.87 1.30
N ASN A 156 0.30 2.33 1.95
CA ASN A 156 -0.89 1.85 1.28
C ASN A 156 -2.02 2.88 1.36
N ASP A 157 -2.38 3.42 0.20
CA ASP A 157 -3.56 4.25 0.04
C ASP A 157 -4.72 3.41 -0.49
N GLY A 158 -5.93 3.69 -0.02
CA GLY A 158 -7.11 2.91 -0.40
C GLY A 158 -7.18 1.53 0.24
N SER A 159 -6.75 1.40 1.50
CA SER A 159 -6.88 0.18 2.31
C SER A 159 -8.30 -0.11 2.78
N TYR A 160 -9.31 0.57 2.24
CA TYR A 160 -10.72 0.28 2.44
C TYR A 160 -11.14 -0.97 1.62
N PRO A 161 -12.31 -1.57 1.90
CA PRO A 161 -12.73 -2.85 1.29
C PRO A 161 -12.88 -2.84 -0.24
N GLY A 162 -12.79 -1.68 -0.88
CA GLY A 162 -13.10 -1.53 -2.30
C GLY A 162 -14.61 -1.39 -2.56
N ASP A 163 -14.98 -1.26 -3.83
CA ASP A 163 -16.37 -1.14 -4.20
C ASP A 163 -17.12 -2.47 -4.05
N PRO A 164 -18.38 -2.44 -3.60
CA PRO A 164 -19.23 -3.64 -3.62
C PRO A 164 -19.31 -4.23 -5.04
N CYS A 165 -19.22 -5.55 -5.16
CA CYS A 165 -19.15 -6.23 -6.44
C CYS A 165 -20.27 -7.25 -6.58
N SER A 166 -21.14 -7.08 -7.57
CA SER A 166 -22.21 -8.02 -7.88
C SER A 166 -21.82 -9.13 -8.87
N SER A 167 -20.53 -9.21 -9.24
CA SER A 167 -20.03 -10.29 -10.10
C SER A 167 -20.27 -11.66 -9.45
N THR A 168 -20.71 -12.63 -10.25
CA THR A 168 -20.84 -14.02 -9.85
C THR A 168 -19.76 -14.91 -10.45
N VAL A 169 -18.82 -14.29 -11.21
CA VAL A 169 -17.73 -15.02 -11.88
C VAL A 169 -16.37 -14.80 -11.23
N HIS A 170 -16.27 -13.88 -10.28
CA HIS A 170 -15.05 -13.71 -9.49
C HIS A 170 -14.90 -14.85 -8.47
N SER A 171 -13.73 -15.48 -8.45
CA SER A 171 -13.49 -16.68 -7.63
C SER A 171 -13.52 -16.43 -6.13
N GLY A 172 -13.30 -15.19 -5.67
CA GLY A 172 -13.11 -14.85 -4.27
C GLY A 172 -14.38 -14.46 -3.52
N HIS A 173 -15.54 -14.31 -4.19
CA HIS A 173 -16.82 -14.02 -3.55
C HIS A 173 -17.99 -14.59 -4.38
N LYS A 174 -19.19 -14.67 -3.78
CA LYS A 174 -20.38 -15.23 -4.43
C LYS A 174 -21.25 -14.18 -5.10
N GLY A 175 -21.11 -12.92 -4.75
CA GLY A 175 -21.88 -11.82 -5.29
C GLY A 175 -21.86 -10.58 -4.39
N TYR A 176 -22.88 -9.73 -4.55
CA TYR A 176 -22.94 -8.43 -3.89
C TYR A 176 -22.83 -8.50 -2.36
N LEU A 177 -23.57 -9.42 -1.74
CA LEU A 177 -23.74 -9.46 -0.28
C LEU A 177 -22.48 -9.83 0.50
N ASP A 178 -21.58 -10.62 -0.08
CA ASP A 178 -20.36 -11.06 0.57
C ASP A 178 -19.10 -10.40 0.02
N SER A 179 -19.21 -9.63 -1.07
CA SER A 179 -18.06 -9.11 -1.82
C SER A 179 -17.15 -8.20 -1.00
N GLN A 180 -17.71 -7.24 -0.24
CA GLN A 180 -16.89 -6.33 0.55
C GLN A 180 -16.19 -7.04 1.71
N TRP A 181 -16.88 -7.97 2.38
CA TRP A 181 -16.27 -8.81 3.40
C TRP A 181 -15.10 -9.62 2.86
N LYS A 182 -15.28 -10.24 1.68
CA LYS A 182 -14.24 -11.03 1.04
C LYS A 182 -13.05 -10.19 0.59
N GLN A 183 -13.29 -9.00 0.07
CA GLN A 183 -12.23 -8.05 -0.26
C GLN A 183 -11.45 -7.62 0.98
N TRP A 184 -12.15 -7.22 2.04
CA TRP A 184 -11.53 -6.85 3.31
C TRP A 184 -10.73 -8.00 3.93
N ASN A 185 -11.29 -9.19 3.94
CA ASN A 185 -10.61 -10.37 4.47
C ASN A 185 -9.30 -10.67 3.72
N ARG A 186 -9.29 -10.49 2.39
CA ARG A 186 -8.09 -10.66 1.57
C ARG A 186 -7.03 -9.61 1.90
N ILE A 187 -7.43 -8.36 2.10
CA ILE A 187 -6.53 -7.29 2.53
C ILE A 187 -5.94 -7.62 3.90
N SER A 188 -6.79 -7.96 4.86
CA SER A 188 -6.35 -8.29 6.23
C SER A 188 -5.37 -9.46 6.26
N SER A 189 -5.61 -10.50 5.45
CA SER A 189 -4.74 -11.66 5.36
C SER A 189 -3.36 -11.36 4.74
N PHE A 190 -3.23 -10.25 4.02
CA PHE A 190 -1.92 -9.80 3.53
C PHE A 190 -1.03 -9.26 4.66
N TYR A 191 -1.62 -8.64 5.67
CA TYR A 191 -0.92 -8.04 6.81
C TYR A 191 -0.68 -9.02 7.97
N GLN A 192 -1.21 -10.21 7.91
CA GLN A 192 -0.99 -11.31 8.87
C GLN A 192 0.22 -12.17 8.49
#